data_fdbe9d1d369da874c5a000f04beef7c4
#
_entry.id   fdbe9d1d369da874c5a000f04beef7c4
#
_cell.length_a   1.000
_cell.length_b   1.000
_cell.length_c   1.000
_cell.angle_alpha   90.00
_cell.angle_beta   90.00
_cell.angle_gamma   90.00
#
_symmetry.space_group_name_H-M   'P 1'
#
loop_
_entity.id
_entity.type
_entity.pdbx_description
1 polymer ?
#
loop_
_entity_poly.entity_id
_entity_poly.type
_entity_poly.pdbx_seq_one_letter_code
_entity_poly.pdbx_strand_id
1 'polypeptide(L)'
;MRIAVRLDDITPDMDWEKFGEVKTLLDNAGVCPLVGIVPDNKDPNLHKQESKKDFWRYFATLKDKGWSIAQHGYTHIYTTKEGGLFPLNDFSEFAGLSYDKQLYMIKSGKEILRSHGLDTDIFMT
;
A
#
# COMPACT_ATOMS: atom_id res chain seq x y z
N MET A 1 0.39 -26.82 -3.65
CA MET A 1 0.15 -25.65 -2.80
C MET A 1 0.47 -24.40 -3.59
N ARG A 2 -0.36 -23.34 -3.53
CA ARG A 2 -0.06 -22.05 -4.13
C ARG A 2 0.15 -21.04 -3.00
N ILE A 3 1.21 -20.23 -3.09
CA ILE A 3 1.54 -19.20 -2.09
C ILE A 3 1.48 -17.85 -2.81
N ALA A 4 0.82 -16.88 -2.20
CA ALA A 4 0.87 -15.48 -2.58
C ALA A 4 1.66 -14.70 -1.51
N VAL A 5 2.58 -13.86 -1.95
CA VAL A 5 3.32 -12.96 -1.07
C VAL A 5 2.71 -11.56 -1.19
N ARG A 6 2.45 -10.94 -0.04
CA ARG A 6 1.94 -9.57 0.06
C ARG A 6 2.91 -8.73 0.88
N LEU A 7 3.21 -7.53 0.39
CA LEU A 7 4.00 -6.53 1.08
C LEU A 7 3.13 -5.30 1.31
N ASP A 8 2.86 -4.97 2.56
CA ASP A 8 2.02 -3.83 2.96
C ASP A 8 2.87 -2.60 3.29
N ASP A 9 2.22 -1.47 3.56
CA ASP A 9 2.83 -0.23 4.06
C ASP A 9 3.91 0.35 3.13
N ILE A 10 3.74 0.16 1.84
CA ILE A 10 4.67 0.67 0.84
C ILE A 10 4.47 2.18 0.66
N THR A 11 5.49 2.96 1.02
CA THR A 11 5.48 4.42 0.98
C THR A 11 6.81 4.97 0.40
N PRO A 12 6.83 6.22 -0.09
CA PRO A 12 8.07 6.83 -0.62
C PRO A 12 9.21 6.91 0.39
N ASP A 13 8.88 6.98 1.66
CA ASP A 13 9.79 7.20 2.81
C ASP A 13 9.89 5.98 3.75
N MET A 14 9.53 4.80 3.24
CA MET A 14 9.70 3.52 3.94
C MET A 14 11.18 3.17 4.17
N ASP A 15 11.46 2.11 4.91
CA ASP A 15 12.79 1.53 5.06
C ASP A 15 13.23 0.83 3.76
N TRP A 16 13.91 1.58 2.89
CA TRP A 16 14.35 1.10 1.58
C TRP A 16 15.42 0.04 1.64
N GLU A 17 16.21 -0.01 2.71
CA GLU A 17 17.23 -1.05 2.91
C GLU A 17 16.55 -2.39 3.13
N LYS A 18 15.63 -2.47 4.10
CA LYS A 18 14.86 -3.69 4.35
C LYS A 18 14.00 -4.11 3.16
N PHE A 19 13.38 -3.13 2.49
CA PHE A 19 12.65 -3.43 1.25
C PHE A 19 13.56 -4.05 0.19
N GLY A 20 14.77 -3.54 0.01
CA GLY A 20 15.77 -4.07 -0.92
C GLY A 20 16.20 -5.49 -0.60
N GLU A 21 16.40 -5.81 0.69
CA GLU A 21 16.70 -7.18 1.14
C GLU A 21 15.57 -8.15 0.81
N VAL A 22 14.33 -7.80 1.16
CA VAL A 22 13.14 -8.62 0.87
C VAL A 22 12.96 -8.79 -0.64
N LYS A 23 13.10 -7.70 -1.40
CA LYS A 23 13.02 -7.75 -2.86
C LYS A 23 14.04 -8.71 -3.46
N THR A 24 15.29 -8.67 -2.98
CA THR A 24 16.35 -9.57 -3.45
C THR A 24 15.98 -11.03 -3.22
N LEU A 25 15.42 -11.37 -2.05
CA LEU A 25 14.96 -12.72 -1.76
C LEU A 25 13.83 -13.16 -2.70
N LEU A 26 12.87 -12.28 -2.97
CA LEU A 26 11.75 -12.56 -3.88
C LEU A 26 12.23 -12.72 -5.32
N ASP A 27 13.12 -11.85 -5.79
CA ASP A 27 13.71 -11.95 -7.14
C ASP A 27 14.46 -13.28 -7.32
N ASN A 28 15.26 -13.67 -6.34
CA ASN A 28 15.99 -14.95 -6.36
C ASN A 28 15.06 -16.17 -6.36
N ALA A 29 13.89 -16.04 -5.73
CA ALA A 29 12.87 -17.09 -5.72
C ALA A 29 11.94 -17.06 -6.94
N GLY A 30 12.08 -16.07 -7.84
CA GLY A 30 11.18 -15.88 -8.99
C GLY A 30 9.75 -15.51 -8.57
N VAL A 31 9.57 -14.82 -7.43
CA VAL A 31 8.27 -14.46 -6.88
C VAL A 31 7.97 -13.00 -7.16
N CYS A 32 6.84 -12.74 -7.83
CA CYS A 32 6.29 -11.39 -7.99
C CYS A 32 5.18 -11.17 -6.95
N PRO A 33 5.39 -10.32 -5.93
CA PRO A 33 4.42 -10.10 -4.87
C PRO A 33 3.28 -9.17 -5.29
N LEU A 34 2.24 -9.14 -4.46
CA LEU A 34 1.27 -8.05 -4.40
C LEU A 34 1.82 -7.00 -3.43
N VAL A 35 1.93 -5.74 -3.86
CA VAL A 35 2.36 -4.63 -3.01
C VAL A 35 1.22 -3.66 -2.73
N GLY A 36 0.99 -3.39 -1.45
CA GLY A 36 0.02 -2.42 -0.97
C GLY A 36 0.67 -1.06 -0.80
N ILE A 37 0.40 -0.15 -1.74
CA ILE A 37 0.91 1.21 -1.69
C ILE A 37 -0.08 2.11 -0.95
N VAL A 38 0.41 2.87 0.02
CA VAL A 38 -0.36 3.92 0.70
C VAL A 38 -0.35 5.17 -0.19
N PRO A 39 -1.51 5.60 -0.73
CA PRO A 39 -1.54 6.66 -1.76
C PRO A 39 -1.08 8.03 -1.27
N ASP A 40 -1.47 8.40 -0.05
CA ASP A 40 -1.17 9.72 0.56
C ASP A 40 -0.78 9.55 2.04
N ASN A 41 0.36 8.90 2.27
CA ASN A 41 0.80 8.56 3.63
C ASN A 41 0.87 9.80 4.55
N LYS A 42 0.17 9.74 5.67
CA LYS A 42 0.20 10.73 6.77
C LYS A 42 0.61 10.09 8.11
N ASP A 43 0.84 8.78 8.14
CA ASP A 43 1.23 8.09 9.36
C ASP A 43 2.72 8.33 9.66
N PRO A 44 3.05 9.02 10.77
CA PRO A 44 4.44 9.28 11.13
C PRO A 44 5.22 7.99 11.45
N ASN A 45 4.53 6.90 11.78
CA ASN A 45 5.19 5.62 12.05
C ASN A 45 5.76 4.98 10.78
N LEU A 46 5.27 5.35 9.61
CA LEU A 46 5.78 4.86 8.32
C LEU A 46 6.89 5.75 7.74
N HIS A 47 7.14 6.93 8.30
CA HIS A 47 8.27 7.78 7.91
C HIS A 47 9.57 7.26 8.50
N LYS A 48 10.35 6.53 7.72
CA LYS A 48 11.62 5.92 8.17
C LYS A 48 12.85 6.66 7.65
N GLN A 49 12.74 7.30 6.50
CA GLN A 49 13.82 8.06 5.87
C GLN A 49 13.28 9.09 4.88
N GLU A 50 14.14 9.82 4.19
CA GLU A 50 13.71 10.77 3.16
C GLU A 50 12.97 10.08 2.02
N SER A 51 11.93 10.76 1.52
CA SER A 51 11.11 10.26 0.43
C SER A 51 11.92 10.07 -0.85
N LYS A 52 11.84 8.88 -1.43
CA LYS A 52 12.50 8.55 -2.69
C LYS A 52 11.80 9.25 -3.86
N LYS A 53 12.51 10.14 -4.55
CA LYS A 53 11.98 10.99 -5.63
C LYS A 53 11.41 10.22 -6.83
N ASP A 54 11.96 9.05 -7.11
CA ASP A 54 11.55 8.19 -8.22
C ASP A 54 10.62 7.04 -7.82
N PHE A 55 10.04 7.10 -6.62
CA PHE A 55 9.19 6.07 -6.03
C PHE A 55 8.13 5.54 -7.00
N TRP A 56 7.33 6.43 -7.56
CA TRP A 56 6.22 6.06 -8.44
C TRP A 56 6.70 5.37 -9.70
N ARG A 57 7.74 5.92 -10.34
CA ARG A 57 8.36 5.33 -11.53
C ARG A 57 8.98 3.97 -11.21
N TYR A 58 9.61 3.84 -10.04
CA TYR A 58 10.18 2.58 -9.61
C TYR A 58 9.12 1.47 -9.51
N PHE A 59 7.98 1.74 -8.86
CA PHE A 59 6.90 0.76 -8.76
C PHE A 59 6.18 0.52 -10.09
N ALA A 60 6.07 1.50 -10.98
CA ALA A 60 5.61 1.28 -12.36
C ALA A 60 6.51 0.28 -13.09
N THR A 61 7.83 0.39 -12.95
CA THR A 61 8.78 -0.57 -13.52
C THR A 61 8.60 -1.98 -12.92
N LEU A 62 8.33 -2.10 -11.62
CA LEU A 62 8.06 -3.41 -11.00
C LEU A 62 6.74 -4.01 -11.48
N LYS A 63 5.70 -3.19 -11.66
CA LYS A 63 4.43 -3.61 -12.27
C LYS A 63 4.65 -4.19 -13.67
N ASP A 64 5.44 -3.53 -14.51
CA ASP A 64 5.79 -4.03 -15.84
C ASP A 64 6.56 -5.36 -15.80
N LYS A 65 7.24 -5.64 -14.70
CA LYS A 65 7.95 -6.92 -14.44
C LYS A 65 7.07 -8.00 -13.81
N GLY A 66 5.76 -7.75 -13.66
CA GLY A 66 4.79 -8.73 -13.16
C GLY A 66 4.41 -8.58 -11.68
N TRP A 67 4.91 -7.58 -10.97
CA TRP A 67 4.43 -7.27 -9.62
C TRP A 67 2.99 -6.76 -9.68
N SER A 68 2.16 -7.15 -8.73
CA SER A 68 0.79 -6.66 -8.62
C SER A 68 0.74 -5.47 -7.68
N ILE A 69 -0.07 -4.45 -8.03
CA ILE A 69 -0.25 -3.26 -7.21
C ILE A 69 -1.64 -3.30 -6.57
N ALA A 70 -1.72 -2.92 -5.31
CA ALA A 70 -2.97 -2.66 -4.59
C ALA A 70 -2.92 -1.28 -3.94
N GLN A 71 -4.07 -0.67 -3.81
CA GLN A 71 -4.25 0.48 -2.93
C GLN A 71 -4.31 -0.02 -1.48
N HIS A 72 -3.41 0.44 -0.62
CA HIS A 72 -3.40 0.12 0.82
C HIS A 72 -3.94 1.32 1.62
N GLY A 73 -5.21 1.21 2.03
CA GLY A 73 -5.88 2.31 2.69
C GLY A 73 -5.91 3.60 1.85
N TYR A 74 -5.76 4.73 2.51
CA TYR A 74 -5.64 6.06 1.87
C TYR A 74 -4.50 6.88 2.47
N THR A 75 -4.61 7.26 3.75
CA THR A 75 -3.60 8.06 4.46
C THR A 75 -2.82 7.27 5.50
N HIS A 76 -3.26 6.05 5.79
CA HIS A 76 -2.76 5.17 6.83
C HIS A 76 -2.91 5.76 8.25
N ILE A 77 -3.94 6.59 8.46
CA ILE A 77 -4.26 7.15 9.78
C ILE A 77 -5.50 6.47 10.33
N TYR A 78 -5.39 5.92 11.52
CA TYR A 78 -6.55 5.42 12.25
C TYR A 78 -7.47 6.57 12.64
N THR A 79 -8.69 6.54 12.11
CA THR A 79 -9.69 7.61 12.32
C THR A 79 -10.80 7.19 13.24
N THR A 80 -10.95 5.89 13.50
CA THR A 80 -12.02 5.34 14.34
C THR A 80 -11.47 4.32 15.33
N LYS A 81 -12.26 4.09 16.40
CA LYS A 81 -12.04 3.01 17.37
C LYS A 81 -12.91 1.77 17.06
N GLU A 82 -13.11 1.50 15.78
CA GLU A 82 -13.91 0.40 15.26
C GLU A 82 -12.98 -0.58 14.56
N GLY A 83 -12.87 -1.80 15.07
CA GLY A 83 -11.99 -2.84 14.52
C GLY A 83 -12.56 -3.57 13.29
N GLY A 84 -13.77 -3.19 12.84
CA GLY A 84 -14.43 -3.84 11.70
C GLY A 84 -15.03 -5.21 12.02
N LEU A 85 -15.33 -5.99 10.99
CA LEU A 85 -15.98 -7.30 11.11
C LEU A 85 -15.09 -8.37 11.75
N PHE A 86 -13.79 -8.29 11.52
CA PHE A 86 -12.75 -9.13 12.12
C PHE A 86 -11.75 -8.24 12.86
N PRO A 87 -12.02 -7.90 14.15
CA PRO A 87 -11.24 -6.92 14.88
C PRO A 87 -9.88 -7.50 15.30
N LEU A 88 -8.94 -7.51 14.37
CA LEU A 88 -7.53 -7.83 14.65
C LEU A 88 -6.81 -6.64 15.31
N ASN A 89 -7.42 -5.44 15.23
CA ASN A 89 -6.98 -4.21 15.85
C ASN A 89 -8.20 -3.44 16.37
N ASP A 90 -8.03 -2.69 17.46
CA ASP A 90 -9.08 -1.85 18.06
C ASP A 90 -9.33 -0.53 17.29
N PHE A 91 -8.56 -0.28 16.24
CA PHE A 91 -8.60 0.95 15.45
C PHE A 91 -8.64 0.63 13.97
N SER A 92 -9.24 1.54 13.19
CA SER A 92 -9.30 1.42 11.74
C SER A 92 -9.21 2.78 11.05
N GLU A 93 -8.74 2.78 9.81
CA GLU A 93 -8.83 3.93 8.93
C GLU A 93 -10.23 4.04 8.29
N PHE A 94 -10.93 2.92 8.07
CA PHE A 94 -12.19 2.85 7.30
C PHE A 94 -13.40 2.41 8.11
N ALA A 95 -13.26 1.40 8.97
CA ALA A 95 -14.41 0.85 9.70
C ALA A 95 -15.08 1.92 10.57
N GLY A 96 -16.42 1.94 10.60
CA GLY A 96 -17.19 2.94 11.33
C GLY A 96 -17.37 4.29 10.63
N LEU A 97 -16.71 4.52 9.49
CA LEU A 97 -16.95 5.72 8.68
C LEU A 97 -18.22 5.56 7.83
N SER A 98 -18.86 6.69 7.47
CA SER A 98 -19.97 6.68 6.52
C SER A 98 -19.55 6.14 5.15
N TYR A 99 -20.49 5.56 4.42
CA TYR A 99 -20.26 5.06 3.06
C TYR A 99 -19.62 6.12 2.15
N ASP A 100 -20.15 7.34 2.15
CA ASP A 100 -19.66 8.43 1.30
C ASP A 100 -18.20 8.79 1.62
N LYS A 101 -17.82 8.76 2.89
CA LYS A 101 -16.46 9.04 3.32
C LYS A 101 -15.49 7.92 2.89
N GLN A 102 -15.89 6.66 3.10
CA GLN A 102 -15.09 5.52 2.63
C GLN A 102 -14.93 5.55 1.11
N LEU A 103 -16.03 5.80 0.37
CA LEU A 103 -16.01 5.90 -1.09
C LEU A 103 -15.10 7.03 -1.58
N TYR A 104 -15.15 8.19 -0.94
CA TYR A 104 -14.26 9.31 -1.24
C TYR A 104 -12.79 8.93 -1.07
N MET A 105 -12.43 8.28 0.05
CA MET A 105 -11.06 7.89 0.35
C MET A 105 -10.54 6.84 -0.65
N ILE A 106 -11.36 5.85 -1.00
CA ILE A 106 -10.99 4.83 -1.99
C ILE A 106 -10.79 5.47 -3.37
N LYS A 107 -11.72 6.32 -3.82
CA LYS A 107 -11.62 7.00 -5.12
C LYS A 107 -10.42 7.94 -5.19
N SER A 108 -10.17 8.70 -4.13
CA SER A 108 -9.03 9.64 -4.07
C SER A 108 -7.71 8.88 -4.12
N GLY A 109 -7.57 7.79 -3.36
CA GLY A 109 -6.37 6.96 -3.39
C GLY A 109 -6.16 6.31 -4.76
N LYS A 110 -7.23 5.78 -5.37
CA LYS A 110 -7.17 5.21 -6.72
C LYS A 110 -6.72 6.24 -7.76
N GLU A 111 -7.21 7.48 -7.68
CA GLU A 111 -6.84 8.54 -8.61
C GLU A 111 -5.36 8.95 -8.46
N ILE A 112 -4.84 8.99 -7.23
CA ILE A 112 -3.40 9.20 -6.99
C ILE A 112 -2.58 8.10 -7.67
N LEU A 113 -2.89 6.83 -7.42
CA LEU A 113 -2.17 5.72 -8.04
C LEU A 113 -2.25 5.77 -9.56
N ARG A 114 -3.44 6.04 -10.12
CA ARG A 114 -3.67 6.14 -11.56
C ARG A 114 -2.86 7.26 -12.20
N SER A 115 -2.79 8.44 -11.56
CA SER A 115 -2.01 9.58 -12.05
C SER A 115 -0.51 9.30 -12.16
N HIS A 116 -0.03 8.28 -11.44
CA HIS A 116 1.35 7.80 -11.47
C HIS A 116 1.55 6.51 -12.29
N GLY A 117 0.56 6.09 -13.07
CA GLY A 117 0.64 4.88 -13.90
C GLY A 117 0.47 3.56 -13.14
N LEU A 118 -0.02 3.62 -11.89
CA LEU A 118 -0.23 2.47 -11.02
C LEU A 118 -1.71 2.12 -10.84
N ASP A 119 -2.54 2.33 -11.88
CA ASP A 119 -3.97 2.02 -11.81
C ASP A 119 -4.20 0.56 -11.40
N THR A 120 -5.14 0.36 -10.46
CA THR A 120 -5.48 -0.94 -9.90
C THR A 120 -6.94 -0.97 -9.44
N ASP A 121 -7.54 -2.15 -9.47
CA ASP A 121 -8.85 -2.45 -8.88
C ASP A 121 -8.73 -3.26 -7.57
N ILE A 122 -7.50 -3.46 -7.07
CA ILE A 122 -7.25 -4.16 -5.82
C ILE A 122 -7.15 -3.14 -4.70
N PHE A 123 -8.01 -3.30 -3.71
CA PHE A 123 -7.99 -2.53 -2.47
C PHE A 123 -7.72 -3.45 -1.28
N MET A 124 -6.94 -2.98 -0.33
CA MET A 124 -6.65 -3.68 0.91
C MET A 124 -6.45 -2.67 2.05
N THR A 125 -6.80 -3.05 3.26
CA THR A 125 -6.66 -2.29 4.50
C THR A 125 -6.41 -3.23 5.67
#